data_91062a71a7e17210f61535cfc9385910
#
_entry.id   91062a71a7e17210f61535cfc9385910
#
_cell.length_a   1.000
_cell.length_b   1.000
_cell.length_c   1.000
_cell.angle_alpha   90.00
_cell.angle_beta   90.00
_cell.angle_gamma   90.00
#
_symmetry.space_group_name_H-M   'P 1'
#
loop_
_entity.id
_entity.type
_entity.pdbx_description
1 polymer ?
#
loop_
_entity_poly.entity_id
_entity_poly.type
_entity_poly.pdbx_seq_one_letter_code
_entity_poly.pdbx_strand_id
1 'polypeptide(L)'
;KDFLYLEKQVDIYKLGSEEYEPKKESLDLCFTSPPYFDTEKYSLESTQSFVKFPTENEWINGFLKKTIENCYIGLKENRYMLINIADTPKHKFIEKETIRIAKELGFVQEDTLQLTLSSVMGAGYKYEPIFVFRKESK
;
A
#
# COMPACT_ATOMS: atom_id res chain seq x y z
N LYS A 1 -21.47 -19.79 -5.71
CA LYS A 1 -22.81 -19.42 -5.26
C LYS A 1 -22.83 -18.01 -4.65
N ASP A 2 -21.80 -17.65 -3.91
CA ASP A 2 -21.73 -16.39 -3.18
C ASP A 2 -20.91 -15.30 -3.91
N PHE A 3 -20.12 -15.70 -4.91
CA PHE A 3 -19.35 -14.79 -5.75
C PHE A 3 -20.22 -13.78 -6.51
N LEU A 4 -21.32 -14.24 -7.11
CA LEU A 4 -22.26 -13.38 -7.85
C LEU A 4 -23.01 -12.40 -6.93
N TYR A 5 -23.17 -12.75 -5.65
CA TYR A 5 -23.76 -11.87 -4.65
C TYR A 5 -22.77 -10.79 -4.23
N LEU A 6 -21.49 -11.14 -4.06
CA LEU A 6 -20.41 -10.21 -3.72
C LEU A 6 -20.14 -9.21 -4.84
N GLU A 7 -20.18 -9.65 -6.10
CA GLU A 7 -19.98 -8.76 -7.27
C GLU A 7 -20.96 -7.58 -7.30
N LYS A 8 -22.16 -7.76 -6.76
CA LYS A 8 -23.16 -6.68 -6.67
C LYS A 8 -22.89 -5.67 -5.55
N GLN A 9 -21.95 -5.96 -4.66
CA GLN A 9 -21.60 -5.12 -3.51
C GLN A 9 -20.18 -4.60 -3.56
N VAL A 10 -19.44 -4.93 -4.62
CA VAL A 10 -18.04 -4.56 -4.79
C VAL A 10 -17.88 -3.76 -6.07
N ASP A 11 -17.34 -2.57 -5.94
CA ASP A 11 -16.91 -1.75 -7.07
C ASP A 11 -15.48 -2.11 -7.43
N ILE A 12 -15.26 -2.53 -8.67
CA ILE A 12 -13.94 -2.90 -9.17
C ILE A 12 -13.49 -1.86 -10.19
N TYR A 13 -12.36 -1.24 -9.92
CA TYR A 13 -11.74 -0.26 -10.81
C TYR A 13 -10.45 -0.81 -11.40
N LYS A 14 -10.30 -0.76 -12.71
CA LYS A 14 -9.06 -1.12 -13.40
C LYS A 14 -8.12 0.08 -13.48
N LEU A 15 -7.61 0.48 -12.31
CA LEU A 15 -6.74 1.65 -12.14
C LEU A 15 -5.57 1.29 -11.22
N GLY A 16 -4.44 1.98 -11.36
CA GLY A 16 -3.41 1.97 -10.35
C GLY A 16 -3.89 2.67 -9.07
N SER A 17 -3.39 2.27 -7.92
CA SER A 17 -3.76 2.88 -6.64
C SER A 17 -3.37 4.37 -6.57
N GLU A 18 -2.36 4.77 -7.31
CA GLU A 18 -1.93 6.16 -7.47
C GLU A 18 -2.89 7.01 -8.34
N GLU A 19 -3.71 6.35 -9.16
CA GLU A 19 -4.68 6.99 -10.05
C GLU A 19 -6.10 7.02 -9.48
N TYR A 20 -6.37 6.20 -8.47
CA TYR A 20 -7.68 6.11 -7.84
C TYR A 20 -7.92 7.30 -6.91
N GLU A 21 -8.88 8.14 -7.25
CA GLU A 21 -9.29 9.29 -6.44
C GLU A 21 -10.57 8.95 -5.66
N PRO A 22 -10.45 8.54 -4.39
CA PRO A 22 -11.63 8.25 -3.58
C PRO A 22 -12.38 9.54 -3.24
N LYS A 23 -13.70 9.43 -3.05
CA LYS A 23 -14.47 10.52 -2.46
C LYS A 23 -13.92 10.84 -1.07
N LYS A 24 -13.71 12.12 -0.79
CA LYS A 24 -13.18 12.59 0.48
C LYS A 24 -14.00 12.04 1.67
N GLU A 25 -13.30 11.52 2.67
CA GLU A 25 -13.87 11.04 3.93
C GLU A 25 -15.04 10.05 3.77
N SER A 26 -14.91 9.14 2.80
CA SER A 26 -15.92 8.12 2.49
C SER A 26 -15.53 6.70 2.93
N LEU A 27 -14.25 6.47 3.19
CA LEU A 27 -13.71 5.14 3.47
C LEU A 27 -13.54 4.90 4.97
N ASP A 28 -13.89 3.71 5.41
CA ASP A 28 -13.69 3.26 6.80
C ASP A 28 -12.37 2.54 7.01
N LEU A 29 -11.79 1.99 5.94
CA LEU A 29 -10.52 1.28 5.97
C LEU A 29 -9.85 1.35 4.60
N CYS A 30 -8.53 1.53 4.59
CA CYS A 30 -7.68 1.26 3.44
C CYS A 30 -6.73 0.12 3.78
N PHE A 31 -6.69 -0.90 2.93
CA PHE A 31 -5.72 -1.99 3.05
C PHE A 31 -5.04 -2.19 1.70
N THR A 32 -3.72 -2.23 1.70
CA THR A 32 -2.96 -2.47 0.48
C THR A 32 -1.65 -3.21 0.74
N SER A 33 -1.26 -4.02 -0.24
CA SER A 33 0.06 -4.62 -0.34
C SER A 33 0.61 -4.22 -1.72
N PRO A 34 1.20 -3.03 -1.84
CA PRO A 34 1.66 -2.53 -3.13
C PRO A 34 2.90 -3.30 -3.62
N PRO A 35 3.18 -3.30 -4.93
CA PRO A 35 4.41 -3.89 -5.45
C PRO A 35 5.65 -3.19 -4.88
N TYR A 36 6.69 -3.95 -4.60
CA TYR A 36 7.94 -3.46 -4.02
C TYR A 36 8.91 -2.99 -5.10
N PHE A 37 8.72 -1.80 -5.61
CA PHE A 37 9.49 -1.18 -6.68
C PHE A 37 9.70 -2.13 -7.87
N ASP A 38 10.94 -2.48 -8.22
CA ASP A 38 11.27 -3.36 -9.36
C ASP A 38 11.39 -4.86 -8.99
N THR A 39 11.04 -5.22 -7.76
CA THR A 39 11.21 -6.59 -7.25
C THR A 39 10.18 -7.55 -7.84
N GLU A 40 8.97 -7.08 -8.08
CA GLU A 40 7.86 -7.88 -8.60
C GLU A 40 7.51 -7.45 -10.02
N LYS A 41 7.77 -8.34 -10.97
CA LYS A 41 7.44 -8.14 -12.38
C LYS A 41 6.30 -9.05 -12.76
N TYR A 42 5.09 -8.53 -12.76
CA TYR A 42 3.88 -9.32 -13.06
C TYR A 42 3.65 -9.53 -14.56
N SER A 43 4.10 -8.59 -15.40
CA SER A 43 3.93 -8.66 -16.86
C SER A 43 4.92 -7.73 -17.56
N LEU A 44 4.84 -7.66 -18.89
CA LEU A 44 5.60 -6.69 -19.70
C LEU A 44 4.79 -5.41 -19.99
N GLU A 45 3.63 -5.25 -19.36
CA GLU A 45 2.77 -4.10 -19.57
C GLU A 45 3.36 -2.81 -19.00
N SER A 46 3.20 -1.72 -19.73
CA SER A 46 3.67 -0.37 -19.35
C SER A 46 2.93 0.23 -18.16
N THR A 47 1.84 -0.40 -17.74
CA THR A 47 1.02 0.03 -16.60
C THR A 47 1.59 -0.36 -15.24
N GLN A 48 2.63 -1.20 -15.19
CA GLN A 48 3.27 -1.55 -13.93
C GLN A 48 4.00 -0.35 -13.31
N SER A 49 3.93 -0.23 -11.99
CA SER A 49 4.48 0.92 -11.27
C SER A 49 5.98 1.15 -11.53
N PHE A 50 6.79 0.10 -11.60
CA PHE A 50 8.23 0.23 -11.86
C PHE A 50 8.57 0.59 -13.32
N VAL A 51 7.68 0.29 -14.27
CA VAL A 51 7.82 0.70 -15.68
C VAL A 51 7.39 2.15 -15.85
N LYS A 52 6.29 2.53 -15.19
CA LYS A 52 5.76 3.89 -15.19
C LYS A 52 6.66 4.86 -14.42
N PHE A 53 7.29 4.38 -13.36
CA PHE A 53 8.18 5.13 -12.48
C PHE A 53 9.52 4.39 -12.31
N PRO A 54 10.45 4.53 -13.26
CA PRO A 54 11.62 3.63 -13.35
C PRO A 54 12.73 3.92 -12.34
N THR A 55 12.76 5.09 -11.73
CA THR A 55 13.74 5.43 -10.67
C THR A 55 13.11 5.36 -9.28
N GLU A 56 13.95 5.13 -8.25
CA GLU A 56 13.50 5.15 -6.85
C GLU A 56 12.73 6.42 -6.53
N ASN A 57 13.25 7.56 -6.93
CA ASN A 57 12.65 8.86 -6.63
C ASN A 57 11.30 9.07 -7.34
N GLU A 58 11.20 8.66 -8.59
CA GLU A 58 9.95 8.69 -9.34
C GLU A 58 8.92 7.73 -8.76
N TRP A 59 9.35 6.52 -8.36
CA TRP A 59 8.46 5.55 -7.74
C TRP A 59 7.96 6.01 -6.37
N ILE A 60 8.84 6.57 -5.53
CA ILE A 60 8.46 7.13 -4.23
C ILE A 60 7.44 8.25 -4.41
N ASN A 61 7.70 9.22 -5.28
CA ASN A 61 6.86 10.39 -5.41
C ASN A 61 5.63 10.18 -6.31
N GLY A 62 5.77 9.41 -7.39
CA GLY A 62 4.70 9.20 -8.36
C GLY A 62 3.76 8.07 -7.99
N PHE A 63 4.25 7.02 -7.34
CA PHE A 63 3.44 5.86 -6.98
C PHE A 63 3.15 5.78 -5.48
N LEU A 64 4.19 5.59 -4.65
CA LEU A 64 4.02 5.33 -3.22
C LEU A 64 3.34 6.50 -2.49
N LYS A 65 3.88 7.70 -2.65
CA LYS A 65 3.32 8.91 -2.04
C LYS A 65 1.89 9.15 -2.50
N LYS A 66 1.62 9.02 -3.79
CA LYS A 66 0.31 9.26 -4.35
C LYS A 66 -0.73 8.23 -3.85
N THR A 67 -0.34 6.98 -3.74
CA THR A 67 -1.18 5.92 -3.16
C THR A 67 -1.55 6.24 -1.70
N ILE A 68 -0.57 6.60 -0.87
CA ILE A 68 -0.79 6.95 0.54
C ILE A 68 -1.65 8.22 0.67
N GLU A 69 -1.41 9.21 -0.17
CA GLU A 69 -2.20 10.45 -0.23
C GLU A 69 -3.67 10.20 -0.57
N ASN A 70 -3.95 9.33 -1.54
CA ASN A 70 -5.31 8.91 -1.89
C ASN A 70 -6.00 8.20 -0.72
N CYS A 71 -5.30 7.34 0.01
CA CYS A 71 -5.81 6.72 1.23
C CYS A 71 -6.15 7.79 2.29
N TYR A 72 -5.27 8.76 2.49
CA TYR A 72 -5.50 9.84 3.47
C TYR A 72 -6.73 10.68 3.13
N ILE A 73 -6.88 11.06 1.88
CA ILE A 73 -8.04 11.83 1.40
C ILE A 73 -9.34 11.04 1.57
N GLY A 74 -9.33 9.76 1.18
CA GLY A 74 -10.51 8.91 1.23
C GLY A 74 -10.96 8.50 2.61
N LEU A 75 -10.04 8.32 3.55
CA LEU A 75 -10.36 7.88 4.91
C LEU A 75 -11.11 8.96 5.71
N LYS A 76 -12.12 8.52 6.43
CA LYS A 76 -12.73 9.31 7.51
C LYS A 76 -11.74 9.52 8.65
N GLU A 77 -11.96 10.54 9.47
CA GLU A 77 -11.17 10.77 10.67
C GLU A 77 -11.21 9.58 11.63
N ASN A 78 -10.11 9.31 12.31
CA ASN A 78 -9.92 8.19 13.24
C ASN A 78 -10.10 6.80 12.60
N ARG A 79 -9.95 6.71 11.28
CA ARG A 79 -9.92 5.45 10.54
C ARG A 79 -8.51 5.10 10.10
N TYR A 80 -8.32 3.89 9.62
CA TYR A 80 -7.00 3.27 9.49
C TYR A 80 -6.63 2.96 8.06
N MET A 81 -5.35 3.16 7.78
CA MET A 81 -4.66 2.56 6.64
C MET A 81 -3.72 1.47 7.15
N LEU A 82 -3.87 0.27 6.61
CA LEU A 82 -2.94 -0.83 6.80
C LEU A 82 -2.17 -1.03 5.50
N ILE A 83 -0.85 -0.98 5.58
CA ILE A 83 0.01 -1.18 4.42
C ILE A 83 1.04 -2.28 4.71
N ASN A 84 0.94 -3.38 3.95
CA ASN A 84 1.92 -4.44 3.97
C ASN A 84 3.00 -4.11 2.94
N ILE A 85 4.15 -3.70 3.39
CA ILE A 85 5.28 -3.32 2.55
C ILE A 85 6.58 -3.55 3.31
N ALA A 86 7.60 -4.05 2.64
CA ALA A 86 8.86 -4.39 3.26
C ALA A 86 10.05 -3.92 2.42
N ASP A 87 11.16 -3.69 3.09
CA ASP A 87 12.46 -3.57 2.45
C ASP A 87 12.82 -4.89 1.76
N THR A 88 13.51 -4.78 0.65
CA THR A 88 14.07 -5.93 -0.04
C THR A 88 15.59 -5.95 0.12
N PRO A 89 16.27 -7.06 -0.16
CA PRO A 89 17.73 -7.09 -0.15
C PRO A 89 18.38 -6.01 -1.00
N LYS A 90 17.73 -5.65 -2.11
CA LYS A 90 18.18 -4.66 -3.08
C LYS A 90 17.77 -3.22 -2.72
N HIS A 91 16.60 -3.05 -2.09
CA HIS A 91 16.03 -1.74 -1.80
C HIS A 91 15.72 -1.60 -0.31
N LYS A 92 16.56 -0.87 0.42
CA LYS A 92 16.48 -0.65 1.87
C LYS A 92 15.80 0.66 2.28
N PHE A 93 15.14 1.31 1.35
CA PHE A 93 14.48 2.60 1.58
C PHE A 93 12.96 2.52 1.75
N ILE A 94 12.36 1.39 1.34
CA ILE A 94 10.90 1.25 1.14
C ILE A 94 10.13 1.48 2.45
N GLU A 95 10.49 0.79 3.51
CA GLU A 95 9.82 0.93 4.82
C GLU A 95 9.97 2.35 5.38
N LYS A 96 11.17 2.88 5.37
CA LYS A 96 11.47 4.22 5.88
C LYS A 96 10.69 5.30 5.13
N GLU A 97 10.66 5.24 3.81
CA GLU A 97 9.92 6.21 3.00
C GLU A 97 8.41 6.10 3.20
N THR A 98 7.88 4.88 3.32
CA THR A 98 6.47 4.65 3.63
C THR A 98 6.06 5.35 4.94
N ILE A 99 6.83 5.14 6.00
CA ILE A 99 6.58 5.74 7.32
C ILE A 99 6.71 7.27 7.26
N ARG A 100 7.75 7.77 6.61
CA ARG A 100 7.99 9.22 6.45
C ARG A 100 6.81 9.89 5.73
N ILE A 101 6.41 9.36 4.59
CA ILE A 101 5.31 9.90 3.78
C ILE A 101 4.00 9.89 4.57
N ALA A 102 3.66 8.78 5.22
CA ALA A 102 2.45 8.67 6.00
C ALA A 102 2.40 9.73 7.11
N LYS A 103 3.49 9.91 7.86
CA LYS A 103 3.58 10.92 8.92
C LYS A 103 3.49 12.35 8.39
N GLU A 104 4.15 12.66 7.29
CA GLU A 104 4.10 13.99 6.66
C GLU A 104 2.69 14.35 6.18
N LEU A 105 1.90 13.37 5.74
CA LEU A 105 0.50 13.56 5.35
C LEU A 105 -0.46 13.77 6.53
N GLY A 106 -0.06 13.40 7.75
CA GLY A 106 -0.86 13.56 8.96
C GLY A 106 -1.36 12.25 9.57
N PHE A 107 -0.85 11.11 9.13
CA PHE A 107 -1.08 9.84 9.80
C PHE A 107 -0.26 9.71 11.08
N VAL A 108 -0.83 9.03 12.06
CA VAL A 108 -0.12 8.56 13.26
C VAL A 108 0.12 7.06 13.10
N GLN A 109 1.37 6.65 13.22
CA GLN A 109 1.72 5.23 13.26
C GLN A 109 1.35 4.66 14.64
N GLU A 110 0.38 3.76 14.69
CA GLU A 110 -0.10 3.19 15.95
C GLU A 110 0.48 1.83 16.27
N ASP A 111 0.74 1.03 15.23
CA ASP A 111 1.22 -0.33 15.42
C ASP A 111 2.01 -0.80 14.19
N THR A 112 2.72 -1.91 14.38
CA THR A 112 3.33 -2.68 13.31
C THR A 112 3.04 -4.16 13.56
N LEU A 113 2.19 -4.74 12.73
CA LEU A 113 1.87 -6.16 12.76
C LEU A 113 2.92 -6.94 11.97
N GLN A 114 3.06 -8.21 12.28
CA GLN A 114 3.95 -9.10 11.54
C GLN A 114 3.14 -10.10 10.72
N LEU A 115 3.30 -10.04 9.40
CA LEU A 115 2.78 -11.05 8.50
C LEU A 115 3.79 -12.20 8.43
N THR A 116 3.40 -13.37 8.91
CA THR A 116 4.22 -14.58 8.80
C THR A 116 4.09 -15.17 7.39
N LEU A 117 5.20 -15.23 6.69
CA LEU A 117 5.28 -15.92 5.42
C LEU A 117 5.68 -17.38 5.66
N SER A 118 5.09 -18.30 4.90
CA SER A 118 5.44 -19.71 5.01
C SER A 118 6.91 -19.94 4.66
N SER A 119 7.60 -20.78 5.45
CA SER A 119 8.94 -21.22 5.08
C SER A 119 8.90 -22.10 3.85
N VAL A 120 9.72 -21.77 2.86
CA VAL A 120 9.95 -22.65 1.73
C VAL A 120 11.26 -23.40 1.98
N MET A 121 11.20 -24.74 1.94
CA MET A 121 12.38 -25.61 2.03
C MET A 121 13.23 -25.50 3.29
N GLY A 122 12.62 -25.41 4.47
CA GLY A 122 13.36 -25.42 5.76
C GLY A 122 14.17 -24.14 6.06
N ALA A 123 13.95 -23.06 5.32
CA ALA A 123 14.66 -21.80 5.51
C ALA A 123 14.15 -20.96 6.71
N GLY A 124 13.28 -21.51 7.56
CA GLY A 124 12.65 -20.80 8.67
C GLY A 124 11.50 -19.87 8.21
N TYR A 125 10.82 -19.25 9.17
CA TYR A 125 9.76 -18.30 8.89
C TYR A 125 10.34 -16.93 8.53
N LYS A 126 9.77 -16.32 7.51
CA LYS A 126 10.01 -14.91 7.16
C LYS A 126 8.83 -14.08 7.65
N TYR A 127 9.12 -12.86 8.04
CA TYR A 127 8.12 -11.90 8.48
C TYR A 127 8.18 -10.67 7.59
N GLU A 128 7.02 -10.11 7.30
CA GLU A 128 6.88 -8.80 6.67
C GLU A 128 6.06 -7.89 7.58
N PRO A 129 6.39 -6.59 7.67
CA PRO A 129 5.62 -5.68 8.46
C PRO A 129 4.30 -5.33 7.77
N ILE A 130 3.26 -5.15 8.57
CA ILE A 130 2.04 -4.44 8.19
C ILE A 130 1.99 -3.21 9.09
N PHE A 131 2.25 -2.05 8.52
CA PHE A 131 2.17 -0.80 9.25
C PHE A 131 0.71 -0.38 9.42
N VAL A 132 0.34 -0.01 10.64
CA VAL A 132 -1.00 0.45 11.00
C VAL A 132 -0.94 1.95 11.25
N PHE A 133 -1.57 2.71 10.37
CA PHE A 133 -1.63 4.17 10.46
C PHE A 133 -3.06 4.62 10.70
N ARG A 134 -3.26 5.52 11.65
CA ARG A 134 -4.54 6.16 11.91
C ARG A 134 -4.53 7.59 11.36
N LYS A 135 -5.58 7.95 10.65
CA LYS A 135 -5.83 9.34 10.27
C LYS A 135 -6.31 10.11 11.50
N GLU A 136 -5.48 11.03 11.96
CA GLU A 136 -5.80 11.82 13.14
C GLU A 136 -6.98 12.79 12.87
N SER A 137 -7.84 12.96 13.85
CA SER A 137 -8.89 14.00 13.77
C SER A 137 -8.28 15.38 13.88
N LYS A 138 -8.78 16.26 13.05
CA LYS A 138 -8.40 17.69 13.09
C LYS A 138 -9.07 18.43 14.22
#